data_05e84b3fbbce2231e7e60658d92dd4d3
#
_entry.id   05e84b3fbbce2231e7e60658d92dd4d3
#
_cell.length_a   1.000
_cell.length_b   1.000
_cell.length_c   1.000
_cell.angle_alpha   90.00
_cell.angle_beta   90.00
_cell.angle_gamma   90.00
#
_symmetry.space_group_name_H-M   'P 1'
#
loop_
_entity.id
_entity.type
_entity.pdbx_description
1 polymer ?
#
loop_
_entity_poly.entity_id
_entity_poly.type
_entity_poly.pdbx_seq_one_letter_code
_entity_poly.pdbx_strand_id
1 'polypeptide(L)'
;ETTQQRRRLHENLRGTEKKPLPYLLGMMNLVLHGVGQPGIVRGNSLAKPITQISRSERVDVVLTNPPFGGEEEKSVQENFPVQLRTAETAWLFLQSVMARIERSPHGRCGIVVPNSVLFDTGVGGKIKAELMSKFNLHTVLRLPNGVFAPYTIIPSNVLFFEKGKQGPVWFYELPAPDGRKNYTKTKPMRFEEFADCAAWWGGRQRTSRVENERAWRVEPDPIRQSGYNLDLHNPHRPDDLEHRSPKELVAELIDTERELLKLYEDLQREIAGFAL
;
A
#
# COMPACT_ATOMS: atom_id res chain seq x y z
N GLU A 1 -8.43 -1.46 29.40
CA GLU A 1 -9.70 -1.15 28.69
C GLU A 1 -10.90 -1.56 29.53
N THR A 2 -11.90 -0.68 29.66
CA THR A 2 -13.16 -1.02 30.34
C THR A 2 -14.08 -1.80 29.39
N THR A 3 -15.01 -2.58 29.94
CA THR A 3 -16.03 -3.31 29.15
C THR A 3 -16.81 -2.36 28.22
N GLN A 4 -17.09 -1.13 28.68
CA GLN A 4 -17.79 -0.12 27.90
C GLN A 4 -16.94 0.40 26.72
N GLN A 5 -15.64 0.60 26.90
CA GLN A 5 -14.73 1.00 25.82
C GLN A 5 -14.62 -0.08 24.75
N ARG A 6 -14.50 -1.35 25.15
CA ARG A 6 -14.49 -2.50 24.25
C ARG A 6 -15.79 -2.60 23.45
N ARG A 7 -16.94 -2.48 24.11
CA ARG A 7 -18.24 -2.48 23.43
C ARG A 7 -18.33 -1.38 22.38
N ARG A 8 -17.96 -0.13 22.73
CA ARG A 8 -17.95 1.00 21.79
C ARG A 8 -17.02 0.74 20.60
N LEU A 9 -15.85 0.14 20.80
CA LEU A 9 -14.94 -0.22 19.74
C LEU A 9 -15.61 -1.21 18.77
N HIS A 10 -16.21 -2.28 19.29
CA HIS A 10 -16.88 -3.30 18.48
C HIS A 10 -18.05 -2.73 17.67
N GLU A 11 -18.88 -1.86 18.27
CA GLU A 11 -20.01 -1.21 17.61
C GLU A 11 -19.58 -0.25 16.47
N ASN A 12 -18.33 0.24 16.51
CA ASN A 12 -17.77 1.16 15.50
C ASN A 12 -16.88 0.48 14.47
N LEU A 13 -16.60 -0.81 14.59
CA LEU A 13 -15.91 -1.57 13.55
C LEU A 13 -16.83 -1.78 12.36
N ARG A 14 -16.44 -1.26 11.19
CA ARG A 14 -17.22 -1.34 9.95
C ARG A 14 -16.35 -1.78 8.80
N GLY A 15 -16.93 -2.53 7.89
CA GLY A 15 -16.26 -2.97 6.67
C GLY A 15 -17.24 -3.29 5.56
N THR A 16 -16.72 -3.37 4.35
CA THR A 16 -17.48 -3.80 3.17
C THR A 16 -16.62 -4.80 2.39
N GLU A 17 -17.18 -5.96 2.10
CA GLU A 17 -16.50 -7.00 1.33
C GLU A 17 -17.36 -7.45 0.15
N LYS A 18 -16.79 -7.46 -1.05
CA LYS A 18 -17.49 -7.78 -2.30
C LYS A 18 -17.71 -9.29 -2.46
N LYS A 19 -16.72 -10.10 -2.09
CA LYS A 19 -16.72 -11.54 -2.34
C LYS A 19 -17.37 -12.32 -1.20
N PRO A 20 -18.23 -13.33 -1.50
CA PRO A 20 -18.97 -14.06 -0.47
C PRO A 20 -18.10 -14.78 0.57
N LEU A 21 -17.07 -15.50 0.10
CA LEU A 21 -16.21 -16.29 1.00
C LEU A 21 -15.34 -15.39 1.93
N PRO A 22 -14.62 -14.37 1.44
CA PRO A 22 -13.91 -13.43 2.33
C PRO A 22 -14.85 -12.70 3.30
N TYR A 23 -16.08 -12.34 2.86
CA TYR A 23 -17.09 -11.77 3.74
C TYR A 23 -17.42 -12.71 4.90
N LEU A 24 -17.71 -13.99 4.60
CA LEU A 24 -18.02 -14.98 5.62
C LEU A 24 -16.85 -15.19 6.59
N LEU A 25 -15.64 -15.34 6.07
CA LEU A 25 -14.42 -15.50 6.87
C LEU A 25 -14.16 -14.28 7.76
N GLY A 26 -14.36 -13.07 7.24
CA GLY A 26 -14.23 -11.83 8.01
C GLY A 26 -15.24 -11.73 9.14
N MET A 27 -16.49 -12.08 8.88
CA MET A 27 -17.54 -12.15 9.91
C MET A 27 -17.19 -13.16 11.02
N MET A 28 -16.82 -14.37 10.63
CA MET A 28 -16.43 -15.42 11.59
C MET A 28 -15.22 -15.02 12.41
N ASN A 29 -14.20 -14.43 11.78
CA ASN A 29 -13.00 -13.97 12.47
C ASN A 29 -13.32 -12.92 13.55
N LEU A 30 -14.16 -11.94 13.24
CA LEU A 30 -14.57 -10.92 14.22
C LEU A 30 -15.39 -11.53 15.37
N VAL A 31 -16.29 -12.46 15.08
CA VAL A 31 -17.05 -13.16 16.12
C VAL A 31 -16.11 -13.95 17.06
N LEU A 32 -15.14 -14.68 16.51
CA LEU A 32 -14.15 -15.42 17.29
C LEU A 32 -13.27 -14.49 18.15
N HIS A 33 -13.09 -13.24 17.75
CA HIS A 33 -12.42 -12.22 18.56
C HIS A 33 -13.35 -11.42 19.48
N GLY A 34 -14.58 -11.90 19.71
CA GLY A 34 -15.51 -11.38 20.69
C GLY A 34 -16.38 -10.21 20.20
N VAL A 35 -16.40 -9.93 18.89
CA VAL A 35 -17.30 -8.93 18.30
C VAL A 35 -18.66 -9.61 18.05
N GLY A 36 -19.62 -9.43 18.95
CA GLY A 36 -20.90 -10.15 18.89
C GLY A 36 -21.75 -9.83 17.65
N GLN A 37 -21.65 -8.59 17.13
CA GLN A 37 -22.35 -8.15 15.93
C GLN A 37 -21.37 -7.40 15.03
N PRO A 38 -20.60 -8.09 14.15
CA PRO A 38 -19.68 -7.44 13.25
C PRO A 38 -20.38 -6.54 12.25
N GLY A 39 -19.94 -5.29 12.14
CA GLY A 39 -20.45 -4.29 11.20
C GLY A 39 -19.94 -4.43 9.77
N ILE A 40 -19.69 -5.65 9.28
CA ILE A 40 -19.29 -5.88 7.89
C ILE A 40 -20.53 -6.10 7.04
N VAL A 41 -20.61 -5.40 5.91
CA VAL A 41 -21.69 -5.59 4.92
C VAL A 41 -21.13 -6.17 3.63
N ARG A 42 -21.93 -7.00 2.95
CA ARG A 42 -21.58 -7.53 1.65
C ARG A 42 -21.92 -6.52 0.57
N GLY A 43 -20.93 -6.08 -0.21
CA GLY A 43 -21.13 -5.11 -1.27
C GLY A 43 -19.83 -4.65 -1.92
N ASN A 44 -19.91 -3.84 -2.97
CA ASN A 44 -18.76 -3.19 -3.57
C ASN A 44 -18.55 -1.82 -2.91
N SER A 45 -17.40 -1.61 -2.27
CA SER A 45 -17.01 -0.35 -1.62
C SER A 45 -16.97 0.86 -2.59
N LEU A 46 -16.85 0.59 -3.89
CA LEU A 46 -16.75 1.60 -4.96
C LEU A 46 -18.04 1.80 -5.74
N ALA A 47 -19.11 1.08 -5.39
CA ALA A 47 -20.39 1.12 -6.15
C ALA A 47 -21.18 2.42 -6.02
N LYS A 48 -20.76 3.33 -5.13
CA LYS A 48 -21.50 4.57 -4.86
C LYS A 48 -20.65 5.80 -5.21
N PRO A 49 -21.25 6.82 -5.84
CA PRO A 49 -20.53 8.07 -6.07
C PRO A 49 -19.94 8.65 -4.80
N ILE A 50 -18.66 9.04 -4.84
CA ILE A 50 -17.96 9.58 -3.66
C ILE A 50 -18.61 10.85 -3.13
N THR A 51 -19.32 11.60 -3.98
CA THR A 51 -20.09 12.80 -3.61
C THR A 51 -21.33 12.48 -2.78
N GLN A 52 -21.82 11.23 -2.83
CA GLN A 52 -23.02 10.77 -2.14
C GLN A 52 -22.73 10.00 -0.84
N ILE A 53 -21.49 10.00 -0.38
CA ILE A 53 -21.12 9.38 0.90
C ILE A 53 -21.87 10.10 2.04
N SER A 54 -22.79 9.37 2.66
CA SER A 54 -23.63 9.87 3.74
C SER A 54 -22.86 10.07 5.05
N ARG A 55 -23.44 10.81 5.99
CA ARG A 55 -22.82 11.01 7.32
C ARG A 55 -22.55 9.67 8.06
N SER A 56 -23.47 8.72 7.92
CA SER A 56 -23.34 7.39 8.54
C SER A 56 -22.24 6.51 7.94
N GLU A 57 -21.79 6.81 6.73
CA GLU A 57 -20.69 6.10 6.05
C GLU A 57 -19.32 6.72 6.30
N ARG A 58 -19.27 7.87 6.97
CA ARG A 58 -18.02 8.53 7.34
C ARG A 58 -17.46 7.91 8.59
N VAL A 59 -16.15 7.91 8.67
CA VAL A 59 -15.39 7.31 9.76
C VAL A 59 -14.21 8.22 10.12
N ASP A 60 -13.69 8.04 11.33
CA ASP A 60 -12.52 8.77 11.81
C ASP A 60 -11.22 8.05 11.45
N VAL A 61 -11.26 6.72 11.31
CA VAL A 61 -10.06 5.91 11.05
C VAL A 61 -10.37 4.92 9.93
N VAL A 62 -9.46 4.86 8.95
CA VAL A 62 -9.45 3.80 7.94
C VAL A 62 -8.12 3.06 8.00
N LEU A 63 -8.19 1.73 8.14
CA LEU A 63 -7.07 0.82 7.93
C LEU A 63 -7.48 -0.17 6.86
N THR A 64 -6.79 -0.17 5.74
CA THR A 64 -7.19 -1.00 4.61
C THR A 64 -6.02 -1.46 3.77
N ASN A 65 -6.17 -2.67 3.23
CA ASN A 65 -5.32 -3.23 2.20
C ASN A 65 -6.20 -3.50 0.98
N PRO A 66 -6.37 -2.52 0.08
CA PRO A 66 -7.16 -2.70 -1.13
C PRO A 66 -6.54 -3.74 -2.06
N PRO A 67 -7.30 -4.29 -3.03
CA PRO A 67 -6.73 -5.15 -4.06
C PRO A 67 -5.61 -4.44 -4.83
N PHE A 68 -4.49 -5.14 -5.04
CA PHE A 68 -3.38 -4.66 -5.88
C PHE A 68 -3.64 -5.02 -7.33
N GLY A 69 -3.73 -4.03 -8.17
CA GLY A 69 -4.03 -4.23 -9.57
C GLY A 69 -5.51 -4.63 -9.78
N GLY A 70 -5.85 -4.77 -11.03
CA GLY A 70 -7.21 -4.94 -11.49
C GLY A 70 -7.82 -3.63 -11.95
N GLU A 71 -8.78 -3.78 -12.84
CA GLU A 71 -9.51 -2.67 -13.40
C GLU A 71 -10.98 -2.76 -12.97
N GLU A 72 -11.57 -1.62 -12.66
CA GLU A 72 -13.00 -1.51 -12.41
C GLU A 72 -13.74 -1.13 -13.70
N GLU A 73 -14.97 -1.61 -13.80
CA GLU A 73 -15.85 -1.32 -14.93
C GLU A 73 -16.15 0.19 -15.05
N LYS A 74 -16.46 0.66 -16.25
CA LYS A 74 -16.76 2.07 -16.52
C LYS A 74 -17.88 2.62 -15.62
N SER A 75 -18.91 1.83 -15.35
CA SER A 75 -19.99 2.17 -14.43
C SER A 75 -19.51 2.49 -13.00
N VAL A 76 -18.46 1.83 -12.53
CA VAL A 76 -17.83 2.11 -11.23
C VAL A 76 -16.94 3.36 -11.31
N GLN A 77 -16.19 3.51 -12.41
CA GLN A 77 -15.34 4.69 -12.64
C GLN A 77 -16.16 6.00 -12.67
N GLU A 78 -17.40 5.95 -13.14
CA GLU A 78 -18.33 7.09 -13.18
C GLU A 78 -18.71 7.63 -11.79
N ASN A 79 -18.49 6.85 -10.74
CA ASN A 79 -18.68 7.29 -9.35
C ASN A 79 -17.62 8.29 -8.87
N PHE A 80 -16.63 8.59 -9.69
CA PHE A 80 -15.49 9.45 -9.37
C PHE A 80 -15.44 10.71 -10.26
N PRO A 81 -14.82 11.81 -9.80
CA PRO A 81 -14.68 13.03 -10.58
C PRO A 81 -14.02 12.79 -11.94
N VAL A 82 -14.54 13.40 -12.98
CA VAL A 82 -14.11 13.17 -14.38
C VAL A 82 -12.59 13.29 -14.55
N GLN A 83 -11.98 14.31 -13.94
CA GLN A 83 -10.53 14.58 -14.03
C GLN A 83 -9.64 13.59 -13.25
N LEU A 84 -10.24 12.76 -12.39
CA LEU A 84 -9.58 11.79 -11.52
C LEU A 84 -10.01 10.35 -11.81
N ARG A 85 -10.77 10.12 -12.89
CA ARG A 85 -11.19 8.79 -13.30
C ARG A 85 -10.03 7.99 -13.82
N THR A 86 -9.99 6.75 -13.39
CA THR A 86 -9.04 5.73 -13.83
C THR A 86 -9.70 4.36 -13.74
N ALA A 87 -9.21 3.39 -14.49
CA ALA A 87 -9.61 2.00 -14.33
C ALA A 87 -8.94 1.34 -13.13
N GLU A 88 -7.75 1.81 -12.72
CA GLU A 88 -6.96 1.17 -11.67
C GLU A 88 -7.63 1.25 -10.30
N THR A 89 -7.92 0.09 -9.74
CA THR A 89 -8.64 -0.09 -8.48
C THR A 89 -7.96 0.63 -7.30
N ALA A 90 -6.63 0.62 -7.21
CA ALA A 90 -5.90 1.24 -6.11
C ALA A 90 -6.19 2.75 -5.96
N TRP A 91 -6.26 3.47 -7.08
CA TRP A 91 -6.58 4.89 -7.11
C TRP A 91 -8.03 5.19 -6.74
N LEU A 92 -8.96 4.33 -7.15
CA LEU A 92 -10.37 4.47 -6.80
C LEU A 92 -10.58 4.24 -5.30
N PHE A 93 -9.89 3.26 -4.72
CA PHE A 93 -9.91 3.04 -3.27
C PHE A 93 -9.33 4.23 -2.50
N LEU A 94 -8.19 4.79 -2.93
CA LEU A 94 -7.61 5.95 -2.26
C LEU A 94 -8.58 7.14 -2.24
N GLN A 95 -9.23 7.45 -3.38
CA GLN A 95 -10.25 8.51 -3.46
C GLN A 95 -11.46 8.21 -2.56
N SER A 96 -11.96 6.98 -2.56
CA SER A 96 -13.09 6.56 -1.71
C SER A 96 -12.76 6.70 -0.22
N VAL A 97 -11.54 6.34 0.17
CA VAL A 97 -11.06 6.49 1.55
C VAL A 97 -10.98 7.97 1.94
N MET A 98 -10.37 8.81 1.11
CA MET A 98 -10.30 10.26 1.34
C MET A 98 -11.69 10.85 1.57
N ALA A 99 -12.67 10.50 0.72
CA ALA A 99 -14.03 11.02 0.84
C ALA A 99 -14.73 10.59 2.14
N ARG A 100 -14.40 9.40 2.69
CA ARG A 100 -14.97 8.90 3.95
C ARG A 100 -14.44 9.62 5.18
N ILE A 101 -13.18 10.05 5.16
CA ILE A 101 -12.53 10.69 6.31
C ILE A 101 -12.42 12.22 6.19
N GLU A 102 -12.66 12.80 5.02
CA GLU A 102 -12.42 14.23 4.72
C GLU A 102 -13.09 15.19 5.69
N ARG A 103 -14.29 14.86 6.15
CA ARG A 103 -15.08 15.73 7.04
C ARG A 103 -14.92 15.43 8.51
N SER A 104 -14.13 14.43 8.88
CA SER A 104 -13.78 14.18 10.27
C SER A 104 -12.60 15.06 10.68
N PRO A 105 -12.69 15.80 11.79
CA PRO A 105 -11.55 16.55 12.32
C PRO A 105 -10.42 15.64 12.83
N HIS A 106 -10.72 14.36 13.04
CA HIS A 106 -9.79 13.32 13.49
C HIS A 106 -9.50 12.28 12.40
N GLY A 107 -9.91 12.57 11.17
CA GLY A 107 -9.78 11.67 10.03
C GLY A 107 -8.34 11.25 9.78
N ARG A 108 -8.06 9.96 9.82
CA ARG A 108 -6.73 9.39 9.56
C ARG A 108 -6.81 8.06 8.86
N CYS A 109 -5.78 7.76 8.09
CA CYS A 109 -5.74 6.55 7.29
C CYS A 109 -4.36 5.89 7.31
N GLY A 110 -4.36 4.55 7.31
CA GLY A 110 -3.25 3.72 6.89
C GLY A 110 -3.73 2.84 5.73
N ILE A 111 -3.18 3.03 4.55
CA ILE A 111 -3.56 2.30 3.35
C ILE A 111 -2.35 1.65 2.69
N VAL A 112 -2.46 0.36 2.41
CA VAL A 112 -1.45 -0.36 1.64
C VAL A 112 -1.67 -0.06 0.15
N VAL A 113 -0.60 0.27 -0.55
CA VAL A 113 -0.64 0.60 -1.98
C VAL A 113 0.52 -0.07 -2.72
N PRO A 114 0.34 -0.46 -3.99
CA PRO A 114 1.44 -0.93 -4.83
C PRO A 114 2.41 0.22 -5.13
N ASN A 115 3.64 -0.14 -5.53
CA ASN A 115 4.67 0.86 -5.82
C ASN A 115 4.29 1.80 -6.97
N SER A 116 3.44 1.35 -7.92
CA SER A 116 2.93 2.20 -9.00
C SER A 116 2.26 3.49 -8.48
N VAL A 117 1.62 3.43 -7.31
CA VAL A 117 1.01 4.61 -6.67
C VAL A 117 2.05 5.67 -6.30
N LEU A 118 3.28 5.28 -6.00
CA LEU A 118 4.31 6.26 -5.63
C LEU A 118 4.80 7.04 -6.86
N PHE A 119 5.11 6.36 -7.97
CA PHE A 119 5.76 6.98 -9.13
C PHE A 119 4.81 7.54 -10.19
N ASP A 120 3.52 7.14 -10.26
CA ASP A 120 2.59 7.68 -11.26
C ASP A 120 2.39 9.19 -11.09
N THR A 121 2.75 9.94 -12.10
CA THR A 121 2.61 11.41 -12.18
C THR A 121 1.46 11.88 -13.07
N GLY A 122 0.76 10.96 -13.73
CA GLY A 122 -0.41 11.22 -14.58
C GLY A 122 -1.68 11.52 -13.77
N VAL A 123 -2.69 10.65 -13.88
CA VAL A 123 -3.91 10.74 -13.06
C VAL A 123 -3.58 10.53 -11.60
N GLY A 124 -2.66 9.61 -11.29
CA GLY A 124 -2.18 9.40 -9.93
C GLY A 124 -1.52 10.64 -9.32
N GLY A 125 -0.76 11.40 -10.10
CA GLY A 125 -0.22 12.70 -9.65
C GLY A 125 -1.32 13.67 -9.23
N LYS A 126 -2.42 13.77 -10.00
CA LYS A 126 -3.58 14.62 -9.64
C LYS A 126 -4.28 14.14 -8.35
N ILE A 127 -4.42 12.82 -8.17
CA ILE A 127 -5.02 12.25 -6.96
C ILE A 127 -4.12 12.50 -5.75
N LYS A 128 -2.79 12.37 -5.89
CA LYS A 128 -1.83 12.72 -4.83
C LYS A 128 -1.82 14.21 -4.52
N ALA A 129 -2.01 15.07 -5.54
CA ALA A 129 -2.19 16.51 -5.34
C ALA A 129 -3.42 16.80 -4.49
N GLU A 130 -4.54 16.15 -4.76
CA GLU A 130 -5.76 16.27 -3.96
C GLU A 130 -5.54 15.75 -2.54
N LEU A 131 -4.88 14.60 -2.38
CA LEU A 131 -4.51 14.05 -1.08
C LEU A 131 -3.71 15.07 -0.26
N MET A 132 -2.62 15.61 -0.81
CA MET A 132 -1.75 16.56 -0.11
C MET A 132 -2.38 17.97 0.05
N SER A 133 -3.46 18.28 -0.66
CA SER A 133 -4.20 19.53 -0.46
C SER A 133 -5.22 19.45 0.68
N LYS A 134 -5.82 18.30 0.90
CA LYS A 134 -6.90 18.08 1.87
C LYS A 134 -6.45 17.43 3.18
N PHE A 135 -5.31 16.75 3.15
CA PHE A 135 -4.74 15.99 4.25
C PHE A 135 -3.25 16.25 4.40
N ASN A 136 -2.72 15.85 5.53
CA ASN A 136 -1.30 15.74 5.79
C ASN A 136 -0.85 14.29 5.51
N LEU A 137 -0.26 14.06 4.36
CA LEU A 137 0.48 12.83 4.10
C LEU A 137 1.80 12.91 4.88
N HIS A 138 1.85 12.26 6.03
CA HIS A 138 2.97 12.40 6.96
C HIS A 138 3.97 11.26 6.93
N THR A 139 3.62 10.10 6.34
CA THR A 139 4.54 8.95 6.29
C THR A 139 4.25 8.06 5.11
N VAL A 140 5.31 7.71 4.39
CA VAL A 140 5.38 6.62 3.42
C VAL A 140 6.27 5.54 4.01
N LEU A 141 5.70 4.40 4.36
CA LEU A 141 6.44 3.23 4.83
C LEU A 141 6.66 2.28 3.66
N ARG A 142 7.91 2.10 3.26
CA ARG A 142 8.29 1.15 2.20
C ARG A 142 8.46 -0.23 2.80
N LEU A 143 7.73 -1.19 2.28
CA LEU A 143 7.79 -2.57 2.71
C LEU A 143 8.84 -3.33 1.88
N PRO A 144 9.53 -4.31 2.45
CA PRO A 144 10.44 -5.16 1.70
C PRO A 144 9.69 -6.05 0.71
N ASN A 145 10.42 -6.58 -0.26
CA ASN A 145 9.83 -7.39 -1.32
C ASN A 145 9.23 -8.70 -0.79
N GLY A 146 8.12 -9.13 -1.41
CA GLY A 146 7.49 -10.42 -1.14
C GLY A 146 6.68 -10.50 0.15
N VAL A 147 6.39 -9.38 0.84
CA VAL A 147 5.59 -9.38 2.09
C VAL A 147 4.19 -9.99 1.92
N PHE A 148 3.66 -9.98 0.71
CA PHE A 148 2.36 -10.58 0.37
C PHE A 148 2.48 -11.89 -0.39
N ALA A 149 3.66 -12.54 -0.41
CA ALA A 149 3.80 -13.85 -1.01
C ALA A 149 2.95 -14.90 -0.28
N PRO A 150 2.31 -15.86 -0.99
CA PRO A 150 2.40 -16.15 -2.42
C PRO A 150 1.40 -15.39 -3.29
N TYR A 151 0.59 -14.48 -2.75
CA TYR A 151 -0.52 -13.83 -3.45
C TYR A 151 -0.05 -12.81 -4.49
N THR A 152 1.01 -12.07 -4.16
CA THR A 152 1.67 -11.13 -5.07
C THR A 152 3.12 -10.91 -4.68
N ILE A 153 3.95 -10.62 -5.69
CA ILE A 153 5.36 -10.18 -5.53
C ILE A 153 5.52 -8.67 -5.74
N ILE A 154 4.42 -7.97 -6.02
CA ILE A 154 4.44 -6.53 -6.29
C ILE A 154 4.99 -5.79 -5.07
N PRO A 155 6.04 -4.96 -5.22
CA PRO A 155 6.51 -4.10 -4.14
C PRO A 155 5.39 -3.19 -3.63
N SER A 156 5.30 -3.08 -2.33
CA SER A 156 4.17 -2.43 -1.67
C SER A 156 4.64 -1.43 -0.63
N ASN A 157 3.79 -0.45 -0.37
CA ASN A 157 4.05 0.62 0.58
C ASN A 157 2.81 0.86 1.44
N VAL A 158 2.98 1.50 2.57
CA VAL A 158 1.85 1.98 3.37
C VAL A 158 1.89 3.50 3.42
N LEU A 159 0.81 4.13 2.98
CA LEU A 159 0.62 5.57 3.12
C LEU A 159 -0.14 5.85 4.42
N PHE A 160 0.42 6.73 5.24
CA PHE A 160 -0.24 7.25 6.43
C PHE A 160 -0.52 8.73 6.27
N PHE A 161 -1.77 9.09 6.34
CA PHE A 161 -2.22 10.47 6.26
C PHE A 161 -3.36 10.76 7.24
N GLU A 162 -3.49 12.03 7.59
CA GLU A 162 -4.52 12.48 8.53
C GLU A 162 -5.06 13.85 8.13
N LYS A 163 -6.19 14.24 8.71
CA LYS A 163 -6.72 15.59 8.52
C LYS A 163 -5.76 16.62 9.08
N GLY A 164 -5.40 17.60 8.26
CA GLY A 164 -4.45 18.65 8.64
C GLY A 164 -3.78 19.32 7.46
N LYS A 165 -3.01 20.35 7.74
CA LYS A 165 -2.17 21.03 6.75
C LYS A 165 -0.97 20.15 6.40
N GLN A 166 -0.63 20.06 5.13
CA GLN A 166 0.52 19.31 4.66
C GLN A 166 1.82 19.87 5.26
N GLY A 167 2.51 19.04 5.98
CA GLY A 167 3.88 19.22 6.45
C GLY A 167 4.87 18.37 5.67
N PRO A 168 6.13 18.22 6.14
CA PRO A 168 7.09 17.30 5.54
C PRO A 168 6.58 15.88 5.49
N VAL A 169 6.89 15.18 4.41
CA VAL A 169 6.61 13.74 4.27
C VAL A 169 7.81 12.96 4.75
N TRP A 170 7.59 12.08 5.72
CA TRP A 170 8.59 11.14 6.18
C TRP A 170 8.53 9.84 5.37
N PHE A 171 9.67 9.36 4.98
CA PHE A 171 9.85 8.04 4.40
C PHE A 171 10.55 7.15 5.42
N TYR A 172 10.15 5.90 5.47
CA TYR A 172 10.81 4.87 6.25
C TYR A 172 10.91 3.59 5.42
N GLU A 173 12.12 3.05 5.26
CA GLU A 173 12.36 1.78 4.59
C GLU A 173 12.50 0.67 5.63
N LEU A 174 11.56 -0.26 5.60
CA LEU A 174 11.64 -1.45 6.43
C LEU A 174 12.62 -2.43 5.78
N PRO A 175 13.71 -2.83 6.45
CA PRO A 175 14.67 -3.73 5.86
C PRO A 175 14.08 -5.14 5.74
N ALA A 176 14.53 -5.89 4.75
CA ALA A 176 14.37 -7.34 4.79
C ALA A 176 15.27 -7.90 5.91
N PRO A 177 14.88 -8.98 6.59
CA PRO A 177 15.72 -9.64 7.57
C PRO A 177 17.05 -10.09 6.97
N ASP A 178 18.11 -10.09 7.79
CA ASP A 178 19.46 -10.46 7.36
C ASP A 178 19.49 -11.79 6.59
N GLY A 179 20.19 -11.79 5.46
CA GLY A 179 20.32 -12.95 4.58
C GLY A 179 19.08 -13.29 3.75
N ARG A 180 18.05 -12.45 3.74
CA ARG A 180 16.85 -12.64 2.92
C ARG A 180 16.72 -11.53 1.87
N LYS A 181 16.56 -11.93 0.61
CA LYS A 181 16.20 -10.98 -0.47
C LYS A 181 14.69 -10.70 -0.50
N ASN A 182 13.86 -11.70 -0.17
CA ASN A 182 12.40 -11.64 -0.25
C ASN A 182 11.75 -12.44 0.89
N TYR A 183 10.51 -12.09 1.24
CA TYR A 183 9.63 -12.94 2.03
C TYR A 183 9.00 -14.04 1.15
N THR A 184 8.58 -15.13 1.79
CA THR A 184 7.95 -16.27 1.11
C THR A 184 6.78 -16.79 1.96
N LYS A 185 5.94 -17.64 1.38
CA LYS A 185 4.84 -18.29 2.10
C LYS A 185 5.31 -19.05 3.36
N THR A 186 6.48 -19.69 3.30
CA THR A 186 7.04 -20.47 4.42
C THR A 186 7.81 -19.62 5.42
N LYS A 187 8.21 -18.41 5.05
CA LYS A 187 8.91 -17.44 5.89
C LYS A 187 8.24 -16.06 5.74
N PRO A 188 7.00 -15.91 6.25
CA PRO A 188 6.28 -14.65 6.16
C PRO A 188 6.91 -13.60 7.07
N MET A 189 6.54 -12.36 6.82
CA MET A 189 6.85 -11.23 7.68
C MET A 189 6.20 -11.39 9.05
N ARG A 190 6.91 -11.02 10.12
CA ARG A 190 6.42 -11.07 11.49
C ARG A 190 6.22 -9.67 12.05
N PHE A 191 5.32 -9.53 13.01
CA PHE A 191 5.00 -8.24 13.62
C PHE A 191 6.23 -7.62 14.33
N GLU A 192 7.07 -8.46 14.95
CA GLU A 192 8.27 -8.04 15.67
C GLU A 192 9.28 -7.29 14.76
N GLU A 193 9.26 -7.55 13.47
CA GLU A 193 10.13 -6.89 12.49
C GLU A 193 9.79 -5.39 12.29
N PHE A 194 8.65 -4.94 12.80
CA PHE A 194 8.28 -3.53 12.88
C PHE A 194 8.81 -2.80 14.13
N ALA A 195 9.50 -3.49 15.04
CA ALA A 195 9.91 -2.92 16.33
C ALA A 195 10.70 -1.62 16.18
N ASP A 196 11.69 -1.59 15.28
CA ASP A 196 12.52 -0.39 15.03
C ASP A 196 11.68 0.74 14.43
N CYS A 197 10.81 0.43 13.48
CA CYS A 197 9.88 1.39 12.91
C CYS A 197 8.93 1.96 13.96
N ALA A 198 8.40 1.11 14.83
CA ALA A 198 7.52 1.52 15.91
C ALA A 198 8.23 2.41 16.94
N ALA A 199 9.48 2.08 17.29
CA ALA A 199 10.31 2.92 18.16
C ALA A 199 10.60 4.28 17.51
N TRP A 200 10.98 4.29 16.22
CA TRP A 200 11.22 5.51 15.45
C TRP A 200 9.94 6.36 15.29
N TRP A 201 8.75 5.77 15.30
CA TRP A 201 7.48 6.45 14.97
C TRP A 201 7.23 7.73 15.77
N GLY A 202 7.76 7.84 16.98
CA GLY A 202 7.68 9.05 17.79
C GLY A 202 6.31 9.30 18.44
N GLY A 203 5.56 8.23 18.72
CA GLY A 203 4.27 8.28 19.35
C GLY A 203 3.18 8.95 18.48
N ARG A 204 2.09 9.37 19.11
CA ARG A 204 0.94 9.95 18.39
C ARG A 204 1.27 11.28 17.68
N GLN A 205 2.11 12.09 18.27
CA GLN A 205 2.46 13.42 17.73
C GLN A 205 3.64 13.39 16.77
N ARG A 206 4.37 12.30 16.72
CA ARG A 206 5.51 12.09 15.80
C ARG A 206 6.63 13.14 15.94
N THR A 207 6.76 13.75 17.11
CA THR A 207 7.66 14.89 17.35
C THR A 207 9.12 14.48 17.56
N SER A 208 9.38 13.23 17.92
CA SER A 208 10.72 12.70 18.20
C SER A 208 11.35 11.97 17.01
N ARG A 209 10.78 12.10 15.80
CA ARG A 209 11.36 11.50 14.60
C ARG A 209 12.67 12.17 14.23
N VAL A 210 13.66 11.36 13.94
CA VAL A 210 14.96 11.81 13.44
C VAL A 210 15.31 11.07 12.16
N GLU A 211 16.07 11.71 11.28
CA GLU A 211 16.62 11.07 10.10
C GLU A 211 17.71 10.08 10.50
N ASN A 212 17.75 8.95 9.80
CA ASN A 212 18.75 7.90 9.97
C ASN A 212 18.90 7.12 8.66
N GLU A 213 19.71 6.07 8.64
CA GLU A 213 19.93 5.24 7.45
C GLU A 213 18.68 4.67 6.78
N ARG A 214 17.54 4.58 7.52
CA ARG A 214 16.26 4.01 7.06
C ARG A 214 15.15 5.05 6.94
N ALA A 215 15.35 6.24 7.52
CA ALA A 215 14.32 7.25 7.62
C ALA A 215 14.81 8.63 7.19
N TRP A 216 14.08 9.28 6.30
CA TRP A 216 14.35 10.64 5.85
C TRP A 216 13.06 11.42 5.65
N ARG A 217 13.16 12.71 5.57
CA ARG A 217 12.00 13.58 5.29
C ARG A 217 12.22 14.38 4.03
N VAL A 218 11.11 14.71 3.40
CA VAL A 218 11.10 15.55 2.20
C VAL A 218 10.05 16.64 2.36
N GLU A 219 10.43 17.87 2.08
CA GLU A 219 9.50 18.99 2.10
C GLU A 219 8.46 18.86 0.97
N PRO A 220 7.25 19.43 1.13
CA PRO A 220 6.19 19.28 0.14
C PRO A 220 6.50 19.87 -1.24
N ASP A 221 7.32 20.93 -1.32
CA ASP A 221 7.56 21.64 -2.58
C ASP A 221 8.34 20.83 -3.61
N PRO A 222 9.43 20.14 -3.29
CA PRO A 222 10.06 19.19 -4.20
C PRO A 222 9.09 18.11 -4.73
N ILE A 223 8.21 17.59 -3.87
CA ILE A 223 7.21 16.59 -4.27
C ILE A 223 6.21 17.20 -5.28
N ARG A 224 5.75 18.43 -5.06
CA ARG A 224 4.87 19.13 -6.01
C ARG A 224 5.54 19.36 -7.35
N GLN A 225 6.80 19.81 -7.33
CA GLN A 225 7.59 20.10 -8.54
C GLN A 225 7.87 18.84 -9.37
N SER A 226 7.99 17.68 -8.75
CA SER A 226 8.16 16.38 -9.43
C SER A 226 6.85 15.77 -9.94
N GLY A 227 5.73 16.52 -9.98
CA GLY A 227 4.41 15.98 -10.35
C GLY A 227 3.83 15.02 -9.30
N TYR A 228 4.15 15.27 -8.03
CA TYR A 228 3.76 14.41 -6.89
C TYR A 228 4.36 13.00 -6.94
N ASN A 229 5.56 12.87 -7.49
CA ASN A 229 6.30 11.62 -7.38
C ASN A 229 6.72 11.38 -5.92
N LEU A 230 6.31 10.25 -5.37
CA LEU A 230 6.66 9.79 -4.02
C LEU A 230 7.67 8.64 -4.04
N ASP A 231 8.09 8.20 -5.22
CA ASP A 231 9.14 7.18 -5.36
C ASP A 231 10.53 7.84 -5.31
N LEU A 232 10.87 8.33 -4.13
CA LEU A 232 12.09 9.08 -3.90
C LEU A 232 13.16 8.17 -3.33
N HIS A 233 14.40 8.31 -3.82
CA HIS A 233 15.54 7.56 -3.34
C HIS A 233 15.89 7.94 -1.90
N ASN A 234 16.39 6.96 -1.11
CA ASN A 234 16.87 7.20 0.24
C ASN A 234 18.25 7.89 0.19
N PRO A 235 18.37 9.15 0.64
CA PRO A 235 19.63 9.90 0.55
C PRO A 235 20.73 9.36 1.48
N HIS A 236 20.38 8.51 2.45
CA HIS A 236 21.34 7.94 3.41
C HIS A 236 21.85 6.56 2.98
N ARG A 237 21.30 5.98 1.91
CA ARG A 237 21.90 4.80 1.30
C ARG A 237 23.01 5.22 0.35
N PRO A 238 24.20 4.55 0.41
CA PRO A 238 25.13 4.65 -0.69
C PRO A 238 24.37 4.24 -1.97
N ASP A 239 24.65 4.95 -3.05
CA ASP A 239 24.15 4.56 -4.36
C ASP A 239 24.76 3.18 -4.65
N ASP A 240 23.97 2.12 -4.41
CA ASP A 240 24.28 0.75 -4.81
C ASP A 240 24.21 0.57 -6.36
N LEU A 241 23.99 1.66 -7.06
CA LEU A 241 24.33 1.77 -8.45
C LEU A 241 25.87 1.83 -8.55
N GLU A 242 26.56 0.72 -8.33
CA GLU A 242 27.75 0.48 -9.12
C GLU A 242 27.32 0.76 -10.54
N HIS A 243 27.78 1.87 -11.10
CA HIS A 243 27.62 2.17 -12.52
C HIS A 243 28.43 1.11 -13.28
N ARG A 244 27.82 -0.09 -13.35
CA ARG A 244 28.32 -1.11 -14.26
C ARG A 244 28.29 -0.51 -15.64
N SER A 245 29.41 -0.57 -16.32
CA SER A 245 29.49 -0.02 -17.67
C SER A 245 28.40 -0.67 -18.54
N PRO A 246 27.80 0.03 -19.50
CA PRO A 246 26.85 -0.59 -20.44
C PRO A 246 27.39 -1.88 -21.07
N LYS A 247 28.69 -1.97 -21.24
CA LYS A 247 29.37 -3.17 -21.75
C LYS A 247 29.29 -4.36 -20.80
N GLU A 248 29.41 -4.14 -19.49
CA GLU A 248 29.28 -5.20 -18.47
C GLU A 248 27.82 -5.65 -18.34
N LEU A 249 26.86 -4.71 -18.37
CA LEU A 249 25.43 -5.04 -18.34
C LEU A 249 25.00 -5.86 -19.56
N VAL A 250 25.51 -5.52 -20.77
CA VAL A 250 25.23 -6.29 -21.98
C VAL A 250 25.87 -7.68 -21.91
N ALA A 251 27.08 -7.81 -21.36
CA ALA A 251 27.71 -9.10 -21.19
C ALA A 251 26.91 -10.01 -20.24
N GLU A 252 26.44 -9.48 -19.10
CA GLU A 252 25.63 -10.22 -18.14
C GLU A 252 24.26 -10.64 -18.73
N LEU A 253 23.63 -9.78 -19.54
CA LEU A 253 22.42 -10.13 -20.28
C LEU A 253 22.65 -11.28 -21.25
N ILE A 254 23.74 -11.24 -22.02
CA ILE A 254 24.09 -12.31 -22.96
C ILE A 254 24.34 -13.63 -22.21
N ASP A 255 24.99 -13.60 -21.08
CA ASP A 255 25.25 -14.80 -20.30
C ASP A 255 23.97 -15.37 -19.69
N THR A 256 23.07 -14.52 -19.17
CA THR A 256 21.75 -14.94 -18.68
C THR A 256 20.89 -15.56 -19.78
N GLU A 257 20.89 -15.00 -20.98
CA GLU A 257 20.18 -15.54 -22.13
C GLU A 257 20.73 -16.91 -22.56
N ARG A 258 22.04 -17.11 -22.48
CA ARG A 258 22.65 -18.41 -22.75
C ARG A 258 22.26 -19.47 -21.73
N GLU A 259 22.19 -19.11 -20.44
CA GLU A 259 21.71 -20.03 -19.41
C GLU A 259 20.24 -20.41 -19.62
N LEU A 260 19.39 -19.44 -19.99
CA LEU A 260 17.98 -19.70 -20.33
C LEU A 260 17.85 -20.64 -21.54
N LEU A 261 18.62 -20.42 -22.59
CA LEU A 261 18.61 -21.31 -23.75
C LEU A 261 18.99 -22.75 -23.37
N LYS A 262 19.99 -22.91 -22.52
CA LYS A 262 20.42 -24.23 -22.05
C LYS A 262 19.30 -24.91 -21.24
N LEU A 263 18.59 -24.17 -20.38
CA LEU A 263 17.46 -24.70 -19.64
C LEU A 263 16.29 -25.11 -20.55
N TYR A 264 16.04 -24.35 -21.62
CA TYR A 264 15.03 -24.73 -22.63
C TYR A 264 15.42 -25.99 -23.40
N GLU A 265 16.68 -26.13 -23.76
CA GLU A 265 17.19 -27.35 -24.44
C GLU A 265 17.11 -28.59 -23.54
N ASP A 266 17.41 -28.42 -22.24
CA ASP A 266 17.29 -29.49 -21.25
C ASP A 266 15.82 -29.90 -21.06
N LEU A 267 14.91 -28.92 -20.96
CA LEU A 267 13.47 -29.16 -20.88
C LEU A 267 12.92 -29.86 -22.13
N GLN A 268 13.38 -29.46 -23.35
CA GLN A 268 13.01 -30.14 -24.59
C GLN A 268 13.44 -31.60 -24.60
N ARG A 269 14.67 -31.90 -24.11
CA ARG A 269 15.15 -33.30 -24.00
C ARG A 269 14.32 -34.11 -22.99
N GLU A 270 13.96 -33.53 -21.88
CA GLU A 270 13.08 -34.21 -20.89
C GLU A 270 11.70 -34.52 -21.50
N ILE A 271 11.07 -33.54 -22.14
CA ILE A 271 9.75 -33.73 -22.78
C ILE A 271 9.83 -34.78 -23.86
N ALA A 272 10.88 -34.78 -24.69
CA ALA A 272 11.08 -35.80 -25.72
C ALA A 272 11.31 -37.19 -25.14
N GLY A 273 11.89 -37.31 -23.94
CA GLY A 273 12.07 -38.58 -23.23
C GLY A 273 10.79 -39.13 -22.62
N PHE A 274 9.74 -38.31 -22.39
CA PHE A 274 8.42 -38.74 -21.93
C PHE A 274 7.48 -39.15 -23.09
N ALA A 275 7.86 -38.95 -24.32
CA ALA A 275 7.03 -39.27 -25.49
C ALA A 275 7.33 -40.68 -26.09
N LEU A 276 8.01 -41.57 -25.36
CA LEU A 276 8.21 -42.97 -25.59
C LEU A 276 7.59 -43.75 -24.44
#